data_015ac7b324b7eeae9a061f9934d21ad4
#
_entry.id   015ac7b324b7eeae9a061f9934d21ad4
#
_cell.length_a   1.000
_cell.length_b   1.000
_cell.length_c   1.000
_cell.angle_alpha   90.00
_cell.angle_beta   90.00
_cell.angle_gamma   90.00
#
_symmetry.space_group_name_H-M   'P 1'
#
loop_
_entity.id
_entity.type
_entity.pdbx_description
1 polymer ?
#
loop_
_entity_poly.entity_id
_entity_poly.type
_entity_poly.pdbx_seq_one_letter_code
_entity_poly.pdbx_strand_id
1 'polypeptide(L)'
;MVDINRPSWDKIWMQVAETIAQRSHHSTFKVGALIVTSDNTQVLSLGYNGNAAGMSNVPQSEEPGCSGLLHAEINALLKLDYNNPKTKKMYLTLSPCEYCAKAIVNSKIEEVIYLKPYRDLGGVNILKEANLKVRSYLD
;
A
#
# COMPACT_ATOMS: atom_id res chain seq x y z
N MET A 1 5.48 -18.13 24.75
CA MET A 1 5.80 -19.20 23.79
C MET A 1 5.26 -18.83 22.42
N VAL A 2 6.07 -18.99 21.39
CA VAL A 2 5.63 -18.72 20.01
C VAL A 2 4.92 -19.96 19.45
N ASP A 3 3.71 -19.79 18.95
CA ASP A 3 2.99 -20.84 18.25
C ASP A 3 3.48 -20.90 16.80
N ILE A 4 4.23 -21.94 16.47
CA ILE A 4 4.83 -22.10 15.13
C ILE A 4 3.78 -22.32 14.03
N ASN A 5 2.54 -22.69 14.39
CA ASN A 5 1.45 -22.87 13.43
C ASN A 5 0.63 -21.57 13.23
N ARG A 6 0.92 -20.57 14.02
CA ARG A 6 0.22 -19.30 13.96
C ARG A 6 0.98 -18.35 13.03
N PRO A 7 0.34 -17.89 11.93
CA PRO A 7 1.01 -16.97 11.01
C PRO A 7 1.31 -15.63 11.69
N SER A 8 2.38 -14.97 11.23
CA SER A 8 2.72 -13.62 11.69
C SER A 8 1.67 -12.62 11.23
N TRP A 9 1.60 -11.47 11.91
CA TRP A 9 0.75 -10.38 11.45
C TRP A 9 1.15 -9.91 10.05
N ASP A 10 2.43 -9.84 9.75
CA ASP A 10 2.90 -9.47 8.41
C ASP A 10 2.32 -10.39 7.34
N LYS A 11 2.32 -11.70 7.59
CA LYS A 11 1.77 -12.67 6.64
C LYS A 11 0.27 -12.45 6.44
N ILE A 12 -0.48 -12.27 7.53
CA ILE A 12 -1.92 -12.05 7.46
C ILE A 12 -2.21 -10.74 6.72
N TRP A 13 -1.56 -9.66 7.12
CA TRP A 13 -1.83 -8.36 6.49
C TRP A 13 -1.42 -8.33 5.02
N MET A 14 -0.30 -8.96 4.66
CA MET A 14 0.11 -8.99 3.26
C MET A 14 -0.86 -9.84 2.41
N GLN A 15 -1.40 -10.92 2.96
CA GLN A 15 -2.43 -11.71 2.29
C GLN A 15 -3.71 -10.88 2.04
N VAL A 16 -4.09 -10.05 3.00
CA VAL A 16 -5.25 -9.14 2.81
C VAL A 16 -4.95 -8.15 1.69
N ALA A 17 -3.77 -7.55 1.67
CA ALA A 17 -3.37 -6.63 0.60
C ALA A 17 -3.38 -7.31 -0.77
N GLU A 18 -2.86 -8.54 -0.86
CA GLU A 18 -2.88 -9.32 -2.10
C GLU A 18 -4.31 -9.66 -2.54
N THR A 19 -5.17 -9.95 -1.58
CA THR A 19 -6.57 -10.28 -1.88
C THR A 19 -7.29 -9.06 -2.45
N ILE A 20 -7.12 -7.88 -1.84
CA ILE A 20 -7.79 -6.68 -2.34
C ILE A 20 -7.24 -6.24 -3.70
N ALA A 21 -5.96 -6.53 -3.98
CA ALA A 21 -5.36 -6.24 -5.28
C ALA A 21 -6.11 -6.92 -6.43
N GLN A 22 -6.72 -8.07 -6.18
CA GLN A 22 -7.48 -8.82 -7.19
C GLN A 22 -8.68 -8.04 -7.72
N ARG A 23 -9.15 -7.02 -7.01
CA ARG A 23 -10.26 -6.19 -7.46
C ARG A 23 -9.85 -5.16 -8.52
N SER A 24 -8.55 -4.95 -8.74
CA SER A 24 -8.08 -4.03 -9.77
C SER A 24 -8.48 -4.52 -11.16
N HIS A 25 -8.88 -3.59 -12.03
CA HIS A 25 -9.17 -3.88 -13.44
C HIS A 25 -7.92 -3.84 -14.32
N HIS A 26 -6.76 -3.43 -13.76
CA HIS A 26 -5.54 -3.38 -14.55
C HIS A 26 -5.15 -4.80 -14.98
N SER A 27 -4.80 -4.96 -16.26
CA SER A 27 -4.49 -6.28 -16.82
C SER A 27 -3.20 -6.88 -16.28
N THR A 28 -2.22 -6.04 -15.92
CA THR A 28 -0.87 -6.47 -15.52
C THR A 28 -0.52 -6.06 -14.10
N PHE A 29 -0.78 -4.81 -13.74
CA PHE A 29 -0.34 -4.23 -12.46
C PHE A 29 -1.51 -4.10 -11.49
N LYS A 30 -1.85 -5.20 -10.83
CA LYS A 30 -2.87 -5.22 -9.79
C LYS A 30 -2.19 -5.00 -8.45
N VAL A 31 -2.45 -3.86 -7.84
CA VAL A 31 -1.80 -3.45 -6.60
C VAL A 31 -2.83 -3.31 -5.50
N GLY A 32 -2.47 -3.78 -4.30
CA GLY A 32 -3.28 -3.64 -3.11
C GLY A 32 -2.52 -2.93 -2.01
N ALA A 33 -3.26 -2.13 -1.24
CA ALA A 33 -2.75 -1.40 -0.09
C ALA A 33 -3.64 -1.64 1.12
N LEU A 34 -3.03 -1.83 2.28
CA LEU A 34 -3.74 -2.01 3.54
C LEU A 34 -3.09 -1.14 4.60
N ILE A 35 -3.88 -0.37 5.31
CA ILE A 35 -3.41 0.45 6.44
C ILE A 35 -3.98 -0.14 7.72
N VAL A 36 -3.10 -0.46 8.65
CA VAL A 36 -3.47 -1.00 9.96
C VAL A 36 -2.79 -0.18 11.05
N THR A 37 -3.28 -0.29 12.28
CA THR A 37 -2.58 0.30 13.42
C THR A 37 -1.26 -0.44 13.64
N SER A 38 -0.25 0.29 14.11
CA SER A 38 1.08 -0.29 14.36
C SER A 38 1.06 -1.44 15.36
N ASP A 39 0.08 -1.45 16.26
CA ASP A 39 -0.12 -2.51 17.25
C ASP A 39 -0.93 -3.71 16.71
N ASN A 40 -1.32 -3.68 15.45
CA ASN A 40 -2.07 -4.76 14.76
C ASN A 40 -3.49 -4.99 15.30
N THR A 41 -4.07 -4.04 16.00
CA THR A 41 -5.41 -4.24 16.60
C THR A 41 -6.57 -3.80 15.68
N GLN A 42 -6.30 -2.96 14.68
CA GLN A 42 -7.35 -2.44 13.81
C GLN A 42 -6.89 -2.33 12.36
N VAL A 43 -7.75 -2.76 11.44
CA VAL A 43 -7.65 -2.40 10.03
C VAL A 43 -8.33 -1.05 9.86
N LEU A 44 -7.61 -0.08 9.31
CA LEU A 44 -8.09 1.29 9.20
C LEU A 44 -8.58 1.65 7.80
N SER A 45 -7.92 1.12 6.77
CA SER A 45 -8.28 1.40 5.39
C SER A 45 -7.64 0.38 4.46
N LEU A 46 -8.18 0.29 3.25
CA LEU A 46 -7.60 -0.52 2.19
C LEU A 46 -7.91 0.11 0.84
N GLY A 47 -7.12 -0.24 -0.16
CA GLY A 47 -7.32 0.27 -1.50
C GLY A 47 -6.69 -0.62 -2.55
N TYR A 48 -7.13 -0.48 -3.78
CA TYR A 48 -6.53 -1.08 -4.95
C TYR A 48 -6.49 -0.03 -6.06
N ASN A 49 -5.67 -0.25 -7.08
CA ASN A 49 -5.57 0.73 -8.15
C ASN A 49 -6.85 0.72 -9.00
N GLY A 50 -7.47 1.89 -9.13
CA GLY A 50 -8.74 2.06 -9.83
C GLY A 50 -9.04 3.53 -10.03
N ASN A 51 -9.99 3.82 -10.92
CA ASN A 51 -10.32 5.20 -11.27
C ASN A 51 -11.24 5.83 -10.21
N ALA A 52 -11.47 7.13 -10.40
CA ALA A 52 -12.43 7.85 -9.58
C ALA A 52 -13.82 7.23 -9.70
N ALA A 53 -14.63 7.34 -8.64
CA ALA A 53 -15.95 6.72 -8.60
C ALA A 53 -16.80 7.14 -9.80
N GLY A 54 -17.40 6.17 -10.45
CA GLY A 54 -18.25 6.40 -11.63
C GLY A 54 -17.51 6.54 -12.96
N MET A 55 -16.19 6.57 -12.94
CA MET A 55 -15.38 6.63 -14.16
C MET A 55 -14.94 5.25 -14.61
N SER A 56 -14.62 5.10 -15.89
CA SER A 56 -14.14 3.84 -16.45
C SER A 56 -12.83 3.41 -15.80
N ASN A 57 -12.71 2.11 -15.49
CA ASN A 57 -11.49 1.53 -14.97
C ASN A 57 -10.59 0.94 -16.06
N VAL A 58 -10.89 1.20 -17.33
CA VAL A 58 -10.01 0.77 -18.43
C VAL A 58 -8.75 1.64 -18.40
N PRO A 59 -7.54 1.04 -18.32
CA PRO A 59 -6.31 1.81 -18.32
C PRO A 59 -6.14 2.61 -19.61
N GLN A 60 -5.66 3.84 -19.47
CA GLN A 60 -5.34 4.70 -20.62
C GLN A 60 -4.12 4.20 -21.38
N SER A 61 -3.21 3.50 -20.69
CA SER A 61 -1.98 2.95 -21.23
C SER A 61 -1.58 1.73 -20.41
N GLU A 62 -0.99 0.74 -21.07
CA GLU A 62 -0.43 -0.44 -20.41
C GLU A 62 1.00 -0.22 -19.92
N GLU A 63 1.60 0.95 -20.21
CA GLU A 63 2.93 1.24 -19.69
C GLU A 63 2.90 1.44 -18.18
N PRO A 64 3.93 0.93 -17.44
CA PRO A 64 3.99 1.08 -16.00
C PRO A 64 3.88 2.54 -15.55
N GLY A 65 2.97 2.80 -14.61
CA GLY A 65 2.76 4.12 -14.06
C GLY A 65 1.93 5.07 -14.94
N CYS A 66 1.48 4.63 -16.11
CA CYS A 66 0.80 5.49 -17.10
C CYS A 66 -0.67 5.13 -17.33
N SER A 67 -1.26 4.33 -16.44
CA SER A 67 -2.64 3.85 -16.64
C SER A 67 -3.70 4.96 -16.51
N GLY A 68 -3.39 6.06 -15.84
CA GLY A 68 -4.37 7.08 -15.50
C GLY A 68 -5.27 6.71 -14.32
N LEU A 69 -5.13 5.51 -13.78
CA LEU A 69 -5.88 5.07 -12.60
C LEU A 69 -5.23 5.63 -11.33
N LEU A 70 -6.03 5.87 -10.30
CA LEU A 70 -5.49 6.20 -8.99
C LEU A 70 -4.76 4.98 -8.43
N HIS A 71 -3.60 5.20 -7.83
CA HIS A 71 -2.81 4.12 -7.26
C HIS A 71 -3.47 3.59 -5.99
N ALA A 72 -3.17 2.34 -5.64
CA ALA A 72 -3.76 1.68 -4.47
C ALA A 72 -3.52 2.45 -3.18
N GLU A 73 -2.31 2.98 -3.00
CA GLU A 73 -1.93 3.77 -1.83
C GLU A 73 -2.79 5.01 -1.70
N ILE A 74 -2.99 5.73 -2.80
CA ILE A 74 -3.82 6.94 -2.80
C ILE A 74 -5.26 6.59 -2.43
N ASN A 75 -5.82 5.54 -3.02
CA ASN A 75 -7.19 5.12 -2.71
C ASN A 75 -7.35 4.73 -1.24
N ALA A 76 -6.35 4.08 -0.65
CA ALA A 76 -6.37 3.77 0.78
C ALA A 76 -6.27 5.02 1.64
N LEU A 77 -5.37 5.95 1.30
CA LEU A 77 -5.17 7.19 2.06
C LEU A 77 -6.39 8.10 2.04
N LEU A 78 -7.13 8.13 0.92
CA LEU A 78 -8.34 8.95 0.80
C LEU A 78 -9.47 8.50 1.72
N LYS A 79 -9.47 7.25 2.16
CA LYS A 79 -10.50 6.68 3.02
C LYS A 79 -10.10 6.62 4.49
N LEU A 80 -8.90 7.08 4.82
CA LEU A 80 -8.37 6.99 6.17
C LEU A 80 -9.00 8.06 7.06
N ASP A 81 -9.28 7.69 8.31
CA ASP A 81 -9.72 8.65 9.32
C ASP A 81 -8.48 9.30 9.95
N TYR A 82 -8.22 10.55 9.56
CA TYR A 82 -7.05 11.31 10.03
C TYR A 82 -7.20 11.84 11.45
N ASN A 83 -8.38 11.68 12.07
CA ASN A 83 -8.57 12.02 13.47
C ASN A 83 -8.19 10.88 14.43
N ASN A 84 -7.93 9.70 13.89
CA ASN A 84 -7.47 8.58 14.71
C ASN A 84 -6.02 8.82 15.14
N PRO A 85 -5.72 8.91 16.46
CA PRO A 85 -4.38 9.26 16.93
C PRO A 85 -3.38 8.10 16.94
N LYS A 86 -3.82 6.89 16.65
CA LYS A 86 -2.93 5.71 16.69
C LYS A 86 -1.89 5.78 15.58
N THR A 87 -0.71 5.29 15.88
CA THR A 87 0.34 5.13 14.86
C THR A 87 -0.07 4.06 13.85
N LYS A 88 0.37 4.24 12.60
CA LYS A 88 -0.14 3.46 11.47
C LYS A 88 1.00 2.92 10.63
N LYS A 89 0.77 1.76 10.05
CA LYS A 89 1.68 1.18 9.05
C LYS A 89 0.88 0.73 7.83
N MET A 90 1.56 0.68 6.69
CA MET A 90 0.95 0.33 5.41
C MET A 90 1.63 -0.89 4.81
N TYR A 91 0.81 -1.82 4.37
CA TYR A 91 1.25 -2.99 3.60
C TYR A 91 0.91 -2.77 2.14
N LEU A 92 1.91 -2.96 1.27
CA LEU A 92 1.76 -2.77 -0.17
C LEU A 92 2.21 -4.02 -0.91
N THR A 93 1.46 -4.43 -1.91
CA THR A 93 1.90 -5.55 -2.75
C THR A 93 3.03 -5.15 -3.70
N LEU A 94 3.16 -3.85 -3.98
CA LEU A 94 4.22 -3.29 -4.82
C LEU A 94 4.77 -2.04 -4.12
N SER A 95 6.09 -1.85 -4.10
CA SER A 95 6.68 -0.66 -3.48
C SER A 95 6.18 0.62 -4.16
N PRO A 96 6.05 1.74 -3.42
CA PRO A 96 5.41 2.94 -3.96
C PRO A 96 6.28 3.66 -4.98
N CYS A 97 5.63 4.32 -5.94
CA CYS A 97 6.30 5.31 -6.79
C CYS A 97 6.63 6.56 -5.97
N GLU A 98 7.43 7.45 -6.55
CA GLU A 98 7.84 8.67 -5.84
C GLU A 98 6.65 9.53 -5.42
N TYR A 99 5.64 9.64 -6.28
CA TYR A 99 4.45 10.43 -6.03
C TYR A 99 3.67 9.89 -4.82
N CYS A 100 3.43 8.58 -4.80
CA CYS A 100 2.73 7.94 -3.69
C CYS A 100 3.53 7.99 -2.41
N ALA A 101 4.85 7.86 -2.49
CA ALA A 101 5.72 7.95 -1.31
C ALA A 101 5.57 9.31 -0.63
N LYS A 102 5.54 10.40 -1.39
CA LYS A 102 5.33 11.74 -0.83
C LYS A 102 3.99 11.86 -0.12
N ALA A 103 2.93 11.28 -0.71
CA ALA A 103 1.61 11.27 -0.09
C ALA A 103 1.61 10.48 1.23
N ILE A 104 2.30 9.34 1.24
CA ILE A 104 2.43 8.51 2.44
C ILE A 104 3.13 9.28 3.57
N VAL A 105 4.22 9.97 3.25
CA VAL A 105 4.95 10.80 4.23
C VAL A 105 4.01 11.83 4.86
N ASN A 106 3.25 12.55 4.03
CA ASN A 106 2.36 13.60 4.51
C ASN A 106 1.13 13.07 5.24
N SER A 107 0.87 11.77 5.13
CA SER A 107 -0.26 11.12 5.82
C SER A 107 0.13 10.56 7.18
N LYS A 108 1.38 10.76 7.61
CA LYS A 108 1.90 10.34 8.92
C LYS A 108 1.89 8.83 9.15
N ILE A 109 1.99 8.07 8.07
CA ILE A 109 2.26 6.63 8.16
C ILE A 109 3.72 6.48 8.67
N GLU A 110 3.96 5.62 9.65
CA GLU A 110 5.30 5.49 10.23
C GLU A 110 6.12 4.34 9.64
N GLU A 111 5.46 3.36 9.05
CA GLU A 111 6.15 2.18 8.49
C GLU A 111 5.46 1.72 7.22
N VAL A 112 6.27 1.29 6.24
CA VAL A 112 5.77 0.70 4.99
C VAL A 112 6.45 -0.65 4.79
N ILE A 113 5.65 -1.69 4.55
CA ILE A 113 6.12 -3.03 4.25
C ILE A 113 5.61 -3.37 2.83
N TYR A 114 6.52 -3.70 1.92
CA TYR A 114 6.13 -4.03 0.55
C TYR A 114 6.53 -5.45 0.17
N LEU A 115 5.74 -6.07 -0.71
CA LEU A 115 5.99 -7.45 -1.16
C LEU A 115 6.98 -7.49 -2.31
N LYS A 116 6.72 -6.72 -3.37
CA LYS A 116 7.55 -6.71 -4.57
C LYS A 116 8.14 -5.33 -4.80
N PRO A 117 9.41 -5.24 -5.21
CA PRO A 117 9.99 -3.93 -5.55
C PRO A 117 9.43 -3.44 -6.87
N TYR A 118 9.10 -2.15 -6.92
CA TYR A 118 8.80 -1.46 -8.17
C TYR A 118 10.11 -1.28 -8.95
N ARG A 119 10.01 -1.18 -10.28
CA ARG A 119 11.20 -1.01 -11.15
C ARG A 119 12.06 0.20 -10.77
N ASP A 120 11.45 1.21 -10.16
CA ASP A 120 12.12 2.42 -9.69
C ASP A 120 11.98 2.48 -8.17
N LEU A 121 13.09 2.48 -7.46
CA LEU A 121 13.11 2.54 -6.00
C LEU A 121 13.17 3.97 -5.46
N GLY A 122 12.94 4.98 -6.30
CA GLY A 122 12.88 6.38 -5.87
C GLY A 122 11.86 6.63 -4.76
N GLY A 123 10.71 5.96 -4.83
CA GLY A 123 9.70 6.05 -3.79
C GLY A 123 10.18 5.51 -2.45
N VAL A 124 10.83 4.35 -2.46
CA VAL A 124 11.40 3.76 -1.24
C VAL A 124 12.45 4.72 -0.65
N ASN A 125 13.28 5.32 -1.50
CA ASN A 125 14.30 6.26 -1.05
C ASN A 125 13.68 7.50 -0.41
N ILE A 126 12.59 8.03 -0.93
CA ILE A 126 11.86 9.16 -0.34
C ILE A 126 11.37 8.81 1.07
N LEU A 127 10.78 7.61 1.23
CA LEU A 127 10.33 7.17 2.54
C LEU A 127 11.47 7.10 3.54
N LYS A 128 12.63 6.57 3.12
CA LYS A 128 13.82 6.49 3.97
C LYS A 128 14.35 7.87 4.33
N GLU A 129 14.42 8.79 3.38
CA GLU A 129 14.85 10.18 3.64
C GLU A 129 13.94 10.86 4.66
N ALA A 130 12.65 10.53 4.66
CA ALA A 130 11.67 11.06 5.62
C ALA A 130 11.70 10.33 6.96
N ASN A 131 12.64 9.40 7.16
CA ASN A 131 12.81 8.62 8.39
C ASN A 131 11.66 7.66 8.70
N LEU A 132 10.90 7.24 7.68
CA LEU A 132 9.96 6.15 7.85
C LEU A 132 10.71 4.82 7.91
N LYS A 133 10.15 3.87 8.64
CA LYS A 133 10.62 2.49 8.59
C LYS A 133 10.11 1.88 7.28
N VAL A 134 11.02 1.35 6.47
CA VAL A 134 10.66 0.72 5.20
C VAL A 134 11.38 -0.60 5.10
N ARG A 135 10.64 -1.66 4.80
CA ARG A 135 11.25 -2.97 4.61
C ARG A 135 10.50 -3.80 3.58
N SER A 136 11.25 -4.69 2.95
CA SER A 136 10.66 -5.71 2.10
C SER A 136 10.08 -6.82 2.97
N TYR A 137 8.90 -7.31 2.59
CA TYR A 137 8.25 -8.43 3.26
C TYR A 137 9.11 -9.70 3.24
N LEU A 138 9.93 -9.85 2.19
CA LEU A 138 10.76 -11.05 1.99
C LEU A 138 12.09 -11.01 2.75
N ASP A 139 12.41 -9.90 3.38
CA ASP A 139 13.66 -9.74 4.14
C ASP A 139 13.52 -10.25 5.58
#